data_fa5f7276f02abd4debb8fa108be079e0
#
_entry.id   fa5f7276f02abd4debb8fa108be079e0
#
_cell.length_a   1.000
_cell.length_b   1.000
_cell.length_c   1.000
_cell.angle_alpha   90.00
_cell.angle_beta   90.00
_cell.angle_gamma   90.00
#
_symmetry.space_group_name_H-M   'P 1'
#
loop_
_entity.id
_entity.type
_entity.pdbx_description
1 polymer ?
#
loop_
_entity_poly.entity_id
_entity_poly.type
_entity_poly.pdbx_seq_one_letter_code
_entity_poly.pdbx_strand_id
1 'polypeptide(L)'
;MYAVVEIQGSQFKVSKNQKLYVNRLKGKEGTKVSFDNVLLVDEDGKVKVGTPKVSGAVVEAKIISHQKDDKVIVFKKKRRKGYKVKNGHRQLLTELLIEKISQNKSASAKSTEEKPKATAKPKVAAKSKKTSDK
;
A
#
# COMPACT_ATOMS: atom_id res chain seq x y z
N MET A 1 15.40 -17.42 -2.81
CA MET A 1 13.95 -17.11 -2.73
C MET A 1 13.65 -15.75 -3.35
N TYR A 2 12.75 -15.65 -4.32
CA TYR A 2 12.22 -14.39 -4.86
C TYR A 2 10.71 -14.50 -5.09
N ALA A 3 10.06 -13.36 -5.24
CA ALA A 3 8.63 -13.30 -5.57
C ALA A 3 8.38 -12.28 -6.67
N VAL A 4 7.27 -12.45 -7.40
CA VAL A 4 6.72 -11.44 -8.29
C VAL A 4 5.47 -10.87 -7.63
N VAL A 5 5.48 -9.59 -7.36
CA VAL A 5 4.39 -8.88 -6.68
C VAL A 5 3.88 -7.75 -7.56
N GLU A 6 2.58 -7.55 -7.53
CA GLU A 6 1.94 -6.42 -8.18
C GLU A 6 1.73 -5.28 -7.18
N ILE A 7 2.30 -4.11 -7.50
CA ILE A 7 2.20 -2.90 -6.70
C ILE A 7 1.70 -1.76 -7.58
N GLN A 8 0.55 -1.19 -7.27
CA GLN A 8 -0.03 -0.07 -8.04
C GLN A 8 -0.16 -0.37 -9.55
N GLY A 9 -0.54 -1.59 -9.92
CA GLY A 9 -0.72 -2.01 -11.32
C GLY A 9 0.58 -2.31 -12.06
N SER A 10 1.73 -2.24 -11.40
CA SER A 10 3.03 -2.63 -11.96
C SER A 10 3.57 -3.87 -11.26
N GLN A 11 4.17 -4.78 -12.03
CA GLN A 11 4.74 -6.03 -11.52
C GLN A 11 6.23 -5.89 -11.28
N PHE A 12 6.68 -6.36 -10.13
CA PHE A 12 8.06 -6.28 -9.71
C PHE A 12 8.57 -7.64 -9.23
N LYS A 13 9.77 -8.01 -9.69
CA LYS A 13 10.51 -9.12 -9.10
C LYS A 13 11.24 -8.61 -7.86
N VAL A 14 10.95 -9.22 -6.72
CA VAL A 14 11.48 -8.79 -5.42
C VAL A 14 12.20 -9.94 -4.71
N SER A 15 13.29 -9.61 -4.04
CA SER A 15 14.03 -10.48 -3.14
C SER A 15 14.11 -9.88 -1.74
N LYS A 16 14.44 -10.69 -0.75
CA LYS A 16 14.63 -10.20 0.62
C LYS A 16 15.77 -9.18 0.68
N ASN A 17 15.59 -8.13 1.47
CA ASN A 17 16.54 -7.02 1.65
C ASN A 17 16.81 -6.19 0.37
N GLN A 18 15.97 -6.30 -0.64
CA GLN A 18 16.09 -5.51 -1.87
C GLN A 18 15.41 -4.15 -1.67
N LYS A 19 16.06 -3.10 -2.19
CA LYS A 19 15.46 -1.77 -2.36
C LYS A 19 14.76 -1.71 -3.71
N LEU A 20 13.58 -1.11 -3.72
CA LEU A 20 12.74 -1.00 -4.90
C LEU A 20 12.10 0.38 -4.98
N TYR A 21 12.07 0.97 -6.18
CA TYR A 21 11.34 2.19 -6.46
C TYR A 21 10.00 1.85 -7.11
N VAL A 22 8.93 2.32 -6.49
CA VAL A 22 7.56 2.13 -6.98
C VAL A 22 6.85 3.48 -7.09
N ASN A 23 5.73 3.51 -7.79
CA ASN A 23 4.87 4.69 -7.82
C ASN A 23 4.49 5.12 -6.40
N ARG A 24 4.23 6.40 -6.20
CA ARG A 24 3.99 7.00 -4.90
C ARG A 24 2.92 6.27 -4.11
N LEU A 25 3.28 5.70 -2.97
CA LEU A 25 2.37 5.10 -2.01
C LEU A 25 1.84 6.14 -1.02
N LYS A 26 0.65 5.89 -0.52
CA LYS A 26 0.08 6.64 0.61
C LYS A 26 0.65 6.05 1.90
N GLY A 27 1.38 6.85 2.64
CA GLY A 27 2.01 6.43 3.90
C GLY A 27 3.08 7.42 4.32
N LYS A 28 3.50 7.34 5.57
CA LYS A 28 4.65 8.11 6.09
C LYS A 28 5.92 7.28 5.93
N GLU A 29 7.06 7.95 5.85
CA GLU A 29 8.37 7.31 5.90
C GLU A 29 8.52 6.50 7.19
N GLY A 30 9.14 5.33 7.08
CA GLY A 30 9.28 4.39 8.19
C GLY A 30 8.10 3.43 8.41
N THR A 31 6.96 3.63 7.74
CA THR A 31 5.77 2.78 7.88
C THR A 31 5.99 1.44 7.17
N LYS A 32 5.52 0.35 7.78
CA LYS A 32 5.47 -0.97 7.15
C LYS A 32 4.21 -1.09 6.30
N VAL A 33 4.37 -1.70 5.14
CA VAL A 33 3.30 -1.96 4.18
C VAL A 33 3.35 -3.43 3.78
N SER A 34 2.19 -4.08 3.70
CA SER A 34 2.04 -5.45 3.22
C SER A 34 1.39 -5.48 1.84
N PHE A 35 1.88 -6.36 0.98
CA PHE A 35 1.35 -6.57 -0.36
C PHE A 35 0.89 -8.01 -0.49
N ASP A 36 -0.42 -8.19 -0.76
CA ASP A 36 -1.06 -9.49 -0.87
C ASP A 36 -1.20 -9.96 -2.33
N ASN A 37 -0.96 -9.06 -3.30
CA ASN A 37 -1.03 -9.39 -4.73
C ASN A 37 0.30 -10.01 -5.20
N VAL A 38 0.57 -11.22 -4.71
CA VAL A 38 1.76 -11.99 -5.12
C VAL A 38 1.36 -12.95 -6.22
N LEU A 39 1.97 -12.80 -7.40
CA LEU A 39 1.65 -13.59 -8.60
C LEU A 39 2.45 -14.88 -8.67
N LEU A 40 3.70 -14.84 -8.19
CA LEU A 40 4.62 -15.97 -8.22
C LEU A 40 5.54 -15.90 -7.01
N VAL A 41 5.86 -17.07 -6.47
CA VAL A 41 6.92 -17.23 -5.47
C VAL A 41 7.81 -18.39 -5.85
N ASP A 42 9.10 -18.17 -5.84
CA ASP A 42 10.13 -19.18 -6.01
C ASP A 42 10.91 -19.37 -4.70
N GLU A 43 10.85 -20.57 -4.17
CA GLU A 43 11.64 -21.03 -3.02
C GLU A 43 12.62 -22.10 -3.49
N ASP A 44 13.82 -21.69 -3.83
CA ASP A 44 14.94 -22.57 -4.15
C ASP A 44 14.59 -23.68 -5.17
N GLY A 45 13.97 -23.27 -6.29
CA GLY A 45 13.58 -24.15 -7.39
C GLY A 45 12.15 -24.72 -7.27
N LYS A 46 11.42 -24.42 -6.20
CA LYS A 46 9.99 -24.74 -6.08
C LYS A 46 9.18 -23.53 -6.44
N VAL A 47 8.79 -23.44 -7.71
CA VAL A 47 7.99 -22.33 -8.22
C VAL A 47 6.50 -22.57 -7.96
N LYS A 48 5.85 -21.60 -7.34
CA LYS A 48 4.39 -21.56 -7.17
C LYS A 48 3.85 -20.38 -7.96
N VAL A 49 3.01 -20.67 -8.93
CA VAL A 49 2.34 -19.65 -9.77
C VAL A 49 0.91 -19.49 -9.30
N GLY A 50 0.48 -18.25 -9.13
CA GLY A 50 -0.89 -17.91 -8.77
C GLY A 50 -1.84 -17.90 -9.97
N THR A 51 -3.11 -18.18 -9.72
CA THR A 51 -4.21 -18.06 -10.69
C THR A 51 -5.37 -17.25 -10.06
N PRO A 52 -5.38 -15.92 -10.06
CA PRO A 52 -4.34 -14.99 -10.53
C PRO A 52 -3.22 -14.73 -9.50
N LYS A 53 -3.43 -15.00 -8.21
CA LYS A 53 -2.48 -14.77 -7.13
C LYS A 53 -2.22 -16.02 -6.30
N VAL A 54 -1.05 -16.10 -5.68
CA VAL A 54 -0.68 -17.18 -4.76
C VAL A 54 -1.39 -16.99 -3.44
N SER A 55 -2.25 -17.93 -3.06
CA SER A 55 -2.99 -17.87 -1.80
C SER A 55 -2.05 -17.92 -0.60
N GLY A 56 -2.24 -16.97 0.33
CA GLY A 56 -1.46 -16.91 1.57
C GLY A 56 -0.03 -16.38 1.42
N ALA A 57 0.37 -15.92 0.24
CA ALA A 57 1.64 -15.24 0.07
C ALA A 57 1.49 -13.74 0.37
N VAL A 58 2.40 -13.21 1.18
CA VAL A 58 2.45 -11.80 1.56
C VAL A 58 3.88 -11.30 1.50
N VAL A 59 4.07 -10.12 0.93
CA VAL A 59 5.36 -9.41 0.91
C VAL A 59 5.27 -8.22 1.86
N GLU A 60 6.12 -8.21 2.87
CA GLU A 60 6.25 -7.11 3.82
C GLU A 60 7.39 -6.19 3.38
N ALA A 61 7.11 -4.93 3.28
CA ALA A 61 8.06 -3.89 2.93
C ALA A 61 7.98 -2.70 3.88
N LYS A 62 9.07 -1.95 3.99
CA LYS A 62 9.14 -0.71 4.75
C LYS A 62 9.37 0.46 3.80
N ILE A 63 8.62 1.54 3.97
CA ILE A 63 8.85 2.79 3.24
C ILE A 63 10.11 3.44 3.80
N ILE A 64 11.13 3.65 2.96
CA ILE A 64 12.35 4.36 3.34
C ILE A 64 12.15 5.85 3.15
N SER A 65 11.82 6.27 1.92
CA SER A 65 11.70 7.68 1.55
C SER A 65 10.73 7.88 0.40
N HIS A 66 10.31 9.11 0.23
CA HIS A 66 9.52 9.55 -0.89
C HIS A 66 10.33 10.50 -1.75
N GLN A 67 10.55 10.15 -3.01
CA GLN A 67 11.41 10.90 -3.92
C GLN A 67 10.65 11.33 -5.18
N LYS A 68 11.26 12.21 -5.94
CA LYS A 68 10.85 12.57 -7.29
C LYS A 68 11.96 12.13 -8.24
N ASP A 69 11.57 11.46 -9.30
CA ASP A 69 12.46 11.04 -10.36
C ASP A 69 13.09 12.24 -11.10
N ASP A 70 14.02 11.97 -11.98
CA ASP A 70 14.63 12.97 -12.83
C ASP A 70 13.60 13.66 -13.73
N LYS A 71 13.89 14.90 -14.11
CA LYS A 71 12.99 15.69 -14.93
C LYS A 71 13.02 15.22 -16.39
N VAL A 72 11.92 14.64 -16.85
CA VAL A 72 11.72 14.27 -18.24
C VAL A 72 11.12 15.47 -18.99
N ILE A 73 11.78 15.90 -20.05
CA ILE A 73 11.31 17.01 -20.89
C ILE A 73 10.40 16.48 -21.98
N VAL A 74 9.13 16.88 -21.91
CA VAL A 74 8.13 16.57 -22.93
C VAL A 74 8.07 17.72 -23.92
N PHE A 75 8.55 17.49 -25.14
CA PHE A 75 8.56 18.50 -26.19
C PHE A 75 7.60 18.12 -27.30
N LYS A 76 6.66 19.00 -27.61
CA LYS A 76 5.67 18.84 -28.69
C LYS A 76 5.81 19.99 -29.67
N LYS A 77 5.99 19.65 -30.96
CA LYS A 77 6.10 20.64 -32.04
C LYS A 77 5.31 20.14 -33.25
N LYS A 78 4.62 21.07 -33.92
CA LYS A 78 4.03 20.84 -35.25
C LYS A 78 4.78 21.67 -36.28
N ARG A 79 5.22 21.02 -37.34
CA ARG A 79 5.94 21.66 -38.44
C ARG A 79 5.04 22.70 -39.09
N ARG A 80 5.59 23.90 -39.39
CA ARG A 80 4.92 25.01 -40.06
C ARG A 80 3.62 25.52 -39.41
N LYS A 81 3.33 25.16 -38.15
CA LYS A 81 2.09 25.55 -37.46
C LYS A 81 2.29 26.48 -36.27
N GLY A 82 3.51 26.96 -36.02
CA GLY A 82 3.79 27.77 -34.82
C GLY A 82 3.62 27.05 -33.49
N TYR A 83 3.15 25.80 -33.49
CA TYR A 83 2.93 25.00 -32.28
C TYR A 83 4.25 24.46 -31.75
N LYS A 84 4.63 24.92 -30.54
CA LYS A 84 5.84 24.51 -29.84
C LYS A 84 5.57 24.55 -28.34
N VAL A 85 5.50 23.40 -27.69
CA VAL A 85 5.28 23.28 -26.25
C VAL A 85 6.38 22.43 -25.64
N LYS A 86 6.99 22.95 -24.56
CA LYS A 86 8.04 22.27 -23.80
C LYS A 86 7.63 22.22 -22.33
N ASN A 87 7.27 21.04 -21.84
CA ASN A 87 6.88 20.79 -20.46
C ASN A 87 7.87 19.84 -19.80
N GLY A 88 8.07 19.96 -18.50
CA GLY A 88 8.84 19.01 -17.71
C GLY A 88 7.94 18.19 -16.82
N HIS A 89 8.21 16.89 -16.74
CA HIS A 89 7.53 15.97 -15.85
C HIS A 89 8.53 15.31 -14.89
N ARG A 90 8.17 15.19 -13.62
CA ARG A 90 8.92 14.41 -12.60
C ARG A 90 7.96 13.44 -11.95
N GLN A 91 8.23 12.14 -12.11
CA GLN A 91 7.42 11.09 -11.49
C GLN A 91 7.64 11.08 -9.98
N LEU A 92 6.55 10.93 -9.23
CA LEU A 92 6.60 10.76 -7.78
C LEU A 92 6.82 9.28 -7.48
N LEU A 93 7.89 8.96 -6.76
CA LEU A 93 8.28 7.61 -6.40
C LEU A 93 8.32 7.43 -4.87
N THR A 94 8.27 6.18 -4.46
CA THR A 94 8.50 5.72 -3.10
C THR A 94 9.58 4.66 -3.10
N GLU A 95 10.62 4.83 -2.31
CA GLU A 95 11.64 3.83 -2.07
C GLU A 95 11.17 2.87 -0.98
N LEU A 96 11.12 1.58 -1.31
CA LEU A 96 10.74 0.50 -0.43
C LEU A 96 11.93 -0.40 -0.14
N LEU A 97 12.03 -0.88 1.08
CA LEU A 97 12.90 -2.00 1.48
C LEU A 97 12.03 -3.23 1.70
N ILE A 98 12.28 -4.29 0.98
CA ILE A 98 11.60 -5.58 1.19
C ILE A 98 12.19 -6.26 2.43
N GLU A 99 11.42 -6.37 3.50
CA GLU A 99 11.85 -7.00 4.75
C GLU A 99 11.67 -8.51 4.69
N LYS A 100 10.48 -8.97 4.29
CA LYS A 100 10.12 -10.38 4.35
C LYS A 100 9.18 -10.79 3.22
N ILE A 101 9.40 -12.00 2.72
CA ILE A 101 8.48 -12.70 1.82
C ILE A 101 7.99 -13.90 2.61
N SER A 102 6.69 -13.98 2.90
CA SER A 102 6.08 -15.07 3.68
C SER A 102 5.02 -15.78 2.86
N GLN A 103 4.98 -17.11 3.01
CA GLN A 103 3.89 -17.94 2.53
C GLN A 103 3.25 -18.57 3.77
N ASN A 104 2.06 -18.09 4.15
CA ASN A 104 1.27 -18.76 5.17
C ASN A 104 0.52 -19.93 4.53
N LYS A 105 0.80 -21.13 4.96
CA LYS A 105 0.11 -22.34 4.50
C LYS A 105 -1.36 -22.41 4.94
N SER A 106 -1.85 -21.45 5.72
CA SER A 106 -3.21 -21.45 6.24
C SER A 106 -3.77 -20.04 6.33
N ALA A 107 -4.46 -19.61 5.28
CA ALA A 107 -5.46 -18.57 5.40
C ALA A 107 -6.64 -18.88 4.47
N SER A 108 -7.30 -20.01 4.73
CA SER A 108 -8.71 -20.12 4.48
C SER A 108 -9.41 -19.46 5.66
N ALA A 109 -10.23 -18.43 5.38
CA ALA A 109 -11.28 -17.88 6.23
C ALA A 109 -10.86 -17.41 7.64
N LYS A 110 -10.69 -16.10 7.77
CA LYS A 110 -11.29 -15.39 8.91
C LYS A 110 -11.66 -13.96 8.47
N SER A 111 -12.75 -13.87 7.77
CA SER A 111 -13.64 -12.72 7.85
C SER A 111 -14.27 -12.78 9.23
N THR A 112 -13.73 -12.07 10.18
CA THR A 112 -14.43 -11.85 11.45
C THR A 112 -15.01 -10.45 11.37
N GLU A 113 -16.29 -10.42 11.06
CA GLU A 113 -17.17 -9.34 11.47
C GLU A 113 -16.99 -9.13 12.98
N GLU A 114 -16.38 -8.09 13.38
CA GLU A 114 -16.53 -7.59 14.73
C GLU A 114 -17.52 -6.43 14.71
N LYS A 115 -18.78 -6.83 14.95
CA LYS A 115 -19.92 -5.99 15.27
C LYS A 115 -19.60 -5.25 16.58
N PRO A 116 -19.61 -3.93 16.64
CA PRO A 116 -19.50 -3.24 17.91
C PRO A 116 -20.81 -3.41 18.66
N LYS A 117 -20.71 -4.09 19.77
CA LYS A 117 -21.76 -4.29 20.76
C LYS A 117 -22.09 -2.94 21.42
N ALA A 118 -23.25 -2.44 21.12
CA ALA A 118 -23.86 -1.35 21.83
C ALA A 118 -24.03 -1.75 23.31
N THR A 119 -23.37 -1.08 24.19
CA THR A 119 -23.65 -1.11 25.62
C THR A 119 -24.36 0.15 26.05
N ALA A 120 -25.47 -0.11 26.63
CA ALA A 120 -26.51 0.73 27.17
C ALA A 120 -26.05 1.90 28.04
N LYS A 121 -26.81 2.99 27.93
CA LYS A 121 -26.94 4.04 28.91
C LYS A 121 -27.29 3.47 30.31
N PRO A 122 -26.83 4.07 31.36
CA PRO A 122 -27.62 4.21 32.56
C PRO A 122 -28.23 5.62 32.65
N LYS A 123 -29.52 5.60 32.76
CA LYS A 123 -30.44 6.63 33.17
C LYS A 123 -30.17 6.92 34.64
N VAL A 124 -29.87 8.13 35.01
CA VAL A 124 -30.05 8.58 36.41
C VAL A 124 -30.88 9.82 36.45
N ALA A 125 -31.88 9.69 37.25
CA ALA A 125 -33.02 10.52 37.46
C ALA A 125 -32.73 11.85 38.17
N ALA A 126 -33.65 12.75 37.88
CA ALA A 126 -34.05 13.94 38.57
C ALA A 126 -33.87 14.04 40.08
N LYS A 127 -33.60 15.24 40.54
CA LYS A 127 -34.34 15.90 41.65
C LYS A 127 -33.83 17.34 41.78
N SER A 128 -34.63 18.29 41.35
CA SER A 128 -35.58 19.13 42.04
C SER A 128 -35.10 19.82 43.32
N LYS A 129 -35.33 21.07 43.33
CA LYS A 129 -35.70 22.03 44.36
C LYS A 129 -34.72 23.19 44.48
N LYS A 130 -35.16 24.38 44.31
CA LYS A 130 -36.17 25.24 44.85
C LYS A 130 -35.51 26.39 45.59
N THR A 131 -36.06 27.52 45.30
CA THR A 131 -36.30 28.73 46.12
C THR A 131 -35.19 29.76 46.18
N SER A 132 -35.49 30.89 45.60
CA SER A 132 -36.11 32.09 46.20
C SER A 132 -35.11 32.99 46.87
N ASP A 133 -35.23 34.16 46.46
CA ASP A 133 -35.55 35.35 47.18
C ASP A 133 -34.42 36.35 47.40
N LYS A 134 -34.45 37.42 46.80
CA LYS A 134 -34.76 38.79 47.24
C LYS A 134 -34.25 39.79 46.24
#